data_e35f9ae1b7710ad41acc9683e478f62c
#
_entry.id   e35f9ae1b7710ad41acc9683e478f62c
#
_cell.length_a   1.000
_cell.length_b   1.000
_cell.length_c   1.000
_cell.angle_alpha   90.00
_cell.angle_beta   90.00
_cell.angle_gamma   90.00
#
_symmetry.space_group_name_H-M   'P 1'
#
loop_
_entity.id
_entity.type
_entity.pdbx_description
1 polymer ?
#
loop_
_entity_poly.entity_id
_entity_poly.type
_entity_poly.pdbx_seq_one_letter_code
_entity_poly.pdbx_strand_id
1 'polypeptide(L)'
;MKYICKICGYVYDDAKEKVPFEQLPDDWKCPLCGAMKKDFVPESVTADTTSLQIETDLKPLNEGQLAMVCSNLARGCEKQYLLEEAEQFRKIAEVLTKKVPPQDDADVKALSDLLKKDIELYPGVRKTADQNNDRGAARICVWGEKVTRMLDSLVDRYLSEGEAMLENTQIWVCTTCGFVYVGDSAPELCPVCKVPSWKFEKVEGR
;
A
#
# COMPACT_ATOMS: atom_id res chain seq x y z
N MET A 1 18.89 -17.93 10.23
CA MET A 1 17.91 -17.91 9.14
C MET A 1 17.68 -16.46 8.74
N LYS A 2 17.14 -16.18 7.54
CA LYS A 2 16.80 -14.81 7.16
C LYS A 2 15.31 -14.69 6.95
N TYR A 3 14.73 -13.58 7.42
CA TYR A 3 13.33 -13.24 7.28
C TYR A 3 13.19 -11.91 6.55
N ILE A 4 12.29 -11.85 5.57
CA ILE A 4 12.13 -10.69 4.69
C ILE A 4 10.78 -10.04 4.98
N CYS A 5 10.81 -8.74 5.26
CA CYS A 5 9.60 -7.94 5.38
C CYS A 5 8.90 -7.84 4.01
N LYS A 6 7.67 -8.33 3.90
CA LYS A 6 6.89 -8.28 2.65
C LYS A 6 6.57 -6.86 2.18
N ILE A 7 6.63 -5.89 3.10
CA ILE A 7 6.27 -4.49 2.82
C ILE A 7 7.46 -3.72 2.25
N CYS A 8 8.58 -3.66 2.97
CA CYS A 8 9.71 -2.81 2.57
C CYS A 8 10.93 -3.59 2.04
N GLY A 9 10.96 -4.91 2.22
CA GLY A 9 12.08 -5.76 1.84
C GLY A 9 13.24 -5.74 2.85
N TYR A 10 13.05 -5.20 4.06
CA TYR A 10 14.03 -5.30 5.13
C TYR A 10 14.31 -6.77 5.42
N VAL A 11 15.60 -7.13 5.57
CA VAL A 11 16.04 -8.48 5.87
C VAL A 11 16.52 -8.54 7.32
N TYR A 12 15.81 -9.32 8.13
CA TYR A 12 16.25 -9.70 9.46
C TYR A 12 17.10 -10.95 9.33
N ASP A 13 18.37 -10.87 9.70
CA ASP A 13 19.33 -11.96 9.58
C ASP A 13 19.74 -12.45 10.97
N ASP A 14 19.23 -13.62 11.38
CA ASP A 14 19.53 -14.23 12.68
C ASP A 14 21.02 -14.37 12.96
N ALA A 15 21.87 -14.42 11.92
CA ALA A 15 23.31 -14.51 12.11
C ALA A 15 23.96 -13.18 12.52
N LYS A 16 23.27 -12.08 12.34
CA LYS A 16 23.75 -10.72 12.65
C LYS A 16 23.06 -10.09 13.85
N GLU A 17 21.90 -10.61 14.21
CA GLU A 17 21.09 -10.10 15.28
C GLU A 17 21.31 -10.85 16.59
N LYS A 18 21.10 -10.18 17.72
CA LYS A 18 21.30 -10.76 19.06
C LYS A 18 20.22 -11.76 19.45
N VAL A 19 19.03 -11.60 18.90
CA VAL A 19 17.85 -12.41 19.21
C VAL A 19 17.38 -13.06 17.92
N PRO A 20 17.15 -14.36 17.86
CA PRO A 20 16.54 -15.01 16.71
C PRO A 20 15.14 -14.43 16.41
N PHE A 21 14.77 -14.31 15.13
CA PHE A 21 13.51 -13.72 14.72
C PHE A 21 12.28 -14.35 15.41
N GLU A 22 12.29 -15.67 15.55
CA GLU A 22 11.17 -16.40 16.19
C GLU A 22 10.97 -16.02 17.66
N GLN A 23 12.06 -15.64 18.37
CA GLN A 23 12.02 -15.24 19.78
C GLN A 23 11.68 -13.76 19.98
N LEU A 24 11.54 -12.98 18.92
CA LEU A 24 11.06 -11.60 19.02
C LEU A 24 9.62 -11.59 19.55
N PRO A 25 9.23 -10.59 20.35
CA PRO A 25 7.86 -10.45 20.82
C PRO A 25 6.90 -10.24 19.63
N ASP A 26 5.63 -10.62 19.81
CA ASP A 26 4.64 -10.55 18.72
C ASP A 26 4.31 -9.12 18.28
N ASP A 27 4.50 -8.16 19.18
CA ASP A 27 4.35 -6.72 18.93
C ASP A 27 5.60 -6.06 18.31
N TRP A 28 6.65 -6.83 18.04
CA TRP A 28 7.85 -6.32 17.39
C TRP A 28 7.52 -5.76 16.00
N LYS A 29 8.13 -4.62 15.70
CA LYS A 29 7.89 -3.88 14.45
C LYS A 29 9.15 -3.79 13.60
N CYS A 30 8.95 -3.84 12.30
CA CYS A 30 10.02 -3.62 11.33
C CYS A 30 10.67 -2.24 11.54
N PRO A 31 12.00 -2.15 11.73
CA PRO A 31 12.68 -0.89 12.00
C PRO A 31 12.65 0.11 10.84
N LEU A 32 12.35 -0.36 9.61
CA LEU A 32 12.27 0.52 8.44
C LEU A 32 10.86 1.05 8.14
N CYS A 33 9.83 0.22 8.35
CA CYS A 33 8.48 0.58 7.90
C CYS A 33 7.41 0.45 8.97
N GLY A 34 7.74 -0.05 10.15
CA GLY A 34 6.79 -0.24 11.25
C GLY A 34 5.84 -1.43 11.08
N ALA A 35 5.99 -2.25 10.03
CA ALA A 35 5.20 -3.46 9.82
C ALA A 35 5.35 -4.45 10.97
N MET A 36 4.32 -5.23 11.24
CA MET A 36 4.31 -6.21 12.33
C MET A 36 5.18 -7.44 12.02
N LYS A 37 5.57 -8.19 13.05
CA LYS A 37 6.33 -9.45 12.92
C LYS A 37 5.67 -10.43 11.93
N LYS A 38 4.35 -10.52 11.91
CA LYS A 38 3.57 -11.37 10.99
C LYS A 38 3.76 -11.06 9.50
N ASP A 39 4.24 -9.86 9.17
CA ASP A 39 4.48 -9.43 7.78
C ASP A 39 5.84 -9.88 7.24
N PHE A 40 6.56 -10.71 7.99
CA PHE A 40 7.81 -11.30 7.58
C PHE A 40 7.65 -12.74 7.12
N VAL A 41 8.44 -13.13 6.15
CA VAL A 41 8.52 -14.52 5.64
C VAL A 41 9.96 -14.99 5.59
N PRO A 42 10.22 -16.29 5.81
CA PRO A 42 11.53 -16.86 5.57
C PRO A 42 11.97 -16.66 4.11
N GLU A 43 13.25 -16.36 3.88
CA GLU A 43 13.83 -16.17 2.54
C GLU A 43 13.65 -17.40 1.62
N SER A 44 13.49 -18.58 2.21
CA SER A 44 13.33 -19.84 1.48
C SER A 44 11.93 -20.10 0.92
N VAL A 45 10.94 -19.28 1.26
CA VAL A 45 9.55 -19.46 0.79
C VAL A 45 9.36 -18.76 -0.54
N THR A 46 9.55 -19.51 -1.64
CA THR A 46 9.07 -19.11 -2.97
C THR A 46 7.67 -19.71 -3.16
N ALA A 47 6.64 -18.88 -3.14
CA ALA A 47 5.29 -19.33 -3.48
C ALA A 47 5.24 -19.72 -4.97
N ASP A 48 4.77 -20.92 -5.26
CA ASP A 48 4.46 -21.31 -6.63
C ASP A 48 3.21 -20.55 -7.07
N THR A 49 3.41 -19.54 -7.90
CA THR A 49 2.35 -18.60 -8.29
C THR A 49 1.90 -18.91 -9.70
N THR A 50 0.61 -19.16 -9.88
CA THR A 50 0.00 -19.30 -11.20
C THR A 50 -0.19 -17.93 -11.83
N SER A 51 0.08 -17.80 -13.13
CA SER A 51 -0.25 -16.57 -13.88
C SER A 51 -1.76 -16.42 -14.01
N LEU A 52 -2.25 -15.18 -13.86
CA LEU A 52 -3.65 -14.88 -14.09
C LEU A 52 -3.93 -14.73 -15.59
N GLN A 53 -5.07 -15.26 -16.03
CA GLN A 53 -5.63 -14.94 -17.34
C GLN A 53 -6.18 -13.53 -17.29
N ILE A 54 -5.73 -12.68 -18.22
CA ILE A 54 -6.26 -11.31 -18.35
C ILE A 54 -7.54 -11.41 -19.20
N GLU A 55 -8.67 -11.02 -18.62
CA GLU A 55 -9.90 -10.84 -19.37
C GLU A 55 -9.71 -9.66 -20.32
N THR A 56 -10.01 -9.84 -21.60
CA THR A 56 -9.87 -8.81 -22.62
C THR A 56 -10.99 -7.77 -22.56
N ASP A 57 -12.12 -8.13 -21.97
CA ASP A 57 -13.27 -7.25 -21.86
C ASP A 57 -13.22 -6.49 -20.53
N LEU A 58 -12.98 -5.19 -20.62
CA LEU A 58 -13.03 -4.29 -19.47
C LEU A 58 -14.48 -4.21 -18.96
N LYS A 59 -14.69 -4.54 -17.68
CA LYS A 59 -15.98 -4.33 -17.03
C LYS A 59 -16.24 -2.82 -16.92
N PRO A 60 -17.49 -2.36 -17.16
CA PRO A 60 -17.84 -0.96 -16.91
C PRO A 60 -17.54 -0.59 -15.45
N LEU A 61 -16.85 0.53 -15.27
CA LEU A 61 -16.59 1.08 -13.95
C LEU A 61 -17.82 1.88 -13.47
N ASN A 62 -18.14 1.76 -12.18
CA ASN A 62 -19.14 2.63 -11.57
C ASN A 62 -18.58 4.05 -11.29
N GLU A 63 -19.45 4.99 -10.91
CA GLU A 63 -19.04 6.37 -10.67
C GLU A 63 -17.94 6.51 -9.62
N GLY A 64 -17.98 5.72 -8.55
CA GLY A 64 -16.95 5.74 -7.50
C GLY A 64 -15.60 5.27 -8.02
N GLN A 65 -15.57 4.19 -8.80
CA GLN A 65 -14.36 3.69 -9.43
C GLN A 65 -13.79 4.69 -10.45
N LEU A 66 -14.66 5.31 -11.25
CA LEU A 66 -14.27 6.38 -12.19
C LEU A 66 -13.71 7.61 -11.45
N ALA A 67 -14.31 8.00 -10.32
CA ALA A 67 -13.82 9.08 -9.47
C ALA A 67 -12.38 8.78 -8.98
N MET A 68 -12.13 7.55 -8.53
CA MET A 68 -10.80 7.11 -8.10
C MET A 68 -9.78 7.14 -9.25
N VAL A 69 -10.15 6.67 -10.44
CA VAL A 69 -9.30 6.75 -11.64
C VAL A 69 -8.96 8.20 -11.96
N CYS A 70 -9.95 9.10 -11.99
CA CYS A 70 -9.73 10.52 -12.27
C CYS A 70 -8.84 11.18 -11.19
N SER A 71 -9.04 10.87 -9.92
CA SER A 71 -8.18 11.34 -8.84
C SER A 71 -6.72 10.90 -9.02
N ASN A 72 -6.49 9.65 -9.41
CA ASN A 72 -5.15 9.13 -9.70
C ASN A 72 -4.53 9.77 -10.95
N LEU A 73 -5.32 10.04 -11.99
CA LEU A 73 -4.86 10.77 -13.19
C LEU A 73 -4.46 12.19 -12.84
N ALA A 74 -5.23 12.90 -12.00
CA ALA A 74 -4.86 14.22 -11.51
C ALA A 74 -3.49 14.20 -10.82
N ARG A 75 -3.26 13.25 -9.91
CA ARG A 75 -1.95 13.06 -9.26
C ARG A 75 -0.83 12.74 -10.27
N GLY A 76 -1.12 11.95 -11.29
CA GLY A 76 -0.17 11.64 -12.37
C GLY A 76 0.21 12.89 -13.18
N CYS A 77 -0.76 13.73 -13.50
CA CYS A 77 -0.56 15.01 -14.21
C CYS A 77 0.27 15.99 -13.35
N GLU A 78 -0.04 16.14 -12.05
CA GLU A 78 0.76 16.96 -11.13
C GLU A 78 2.24 16.58 -11.13
N LYS A 79 2.54 15.28 -11.10
CA LYS A 79 3.92 14.78 -11.13
C LYS A 79 4.65 15.10 -12.43
N GLN A 80 3.91 15.34 -13.50
CA GLN A 80 4.43 15.71 -14.81
C GLN A 80 4.36 17.22 -15.07
N TYR A 81 3.96 18.00 -14.06
CA TYR A 81 3.77 19.46 -14.14
C TYR A 81 2.67 19.89 -15.14
N LEU A 82 1.72 19.00 -15.44
CA LEU A 82 0.53 19.25 -16.25
C LEU A 82 -0.60 19.73 -15.34
N LEU A 83 -0.50 20.99 -14.86
CA LEU A 83 -1.36 21.49 -13.78
C LEU A 83 -2.80 21.73 -14.24
N GLU A 84 -3.02 22.12 -15.48
CA GLU A 84 -4.34 22.35 -16.04
C GLU A 84 -5.10 21.02 -16.19
N GLU A 85 -4.47 20.00 -16.71
CA GLU A 85 -5.03 18.66 -16.84
C GLU A 85 -5.32 18.06 -15.46
N ALA A 86 -4.42 18.25 -14.52
CA ALA A 86 -4.61 17.80 -13.12
C ALA A 86 -5.88 18.42 -12.52
N GLU A 87 -6.10 19.73 -12.72
CA GLU A 87 -7.28 20.42 -12.23
C GLU A 87 -8.57 19.93 -12.89
N GLN A 88 -8.54 19.65 -14.19
CA GLN A 88 -9.70 19.11 -14.90
C GLN A 88 -10.05 17.71 -14.37
N PHE A 89 -9.07 16.82 -14.17
CA PHE A 89 -9.33 15.51 -13.59
C PHE A 89 -9.85 15.58 -12.15
N ARG A 90 -9.38 16.52 -11.33
CA ARG A 90 -9.94 16.76 -9.99
C ARG A 90 -11.41 17.14 -10.04
N LYS A 91 -11.79 18.08 -10.92
CA LYS A 91 -13.21 18.49 -11.10
C LYS A 91 -14.08 17.32 -11.53
N ILE A 92 -13.60 16.48 -12.45
CA ILE A 92 -14.34 15.28 -12.87
C ILE A 92 -14.51 14.33 -11.68
N ALA A 93 -13.43 14.07 -10.92
CA ALA A 93 -13.48 13.21 -9.73
C ALA A 93 -14.49 13.72 -8.70
N GLU A 94 -14.52 15.03 -8.42
CA GLU A 94 -15.48 15.65 -7.50
C GLU A 94 -16.94 15.48 -7.95
N VAL A 95 -17.21 15.68 -9.24
CA VAL A 95 -18.57 15.51 -9.81
C VAL A 95 -19.02 14.06 -9.69
N LEU A 96 -18.13 13.11 -9.98
CA LEU A 96 -18.43 11.69 -9.88
C LEU A 96 -18.64 11.25 -8.42
N THR A 97 -17.77 11.71 -7.49
CA THR A 97 -17.89 11.40 -6.07
C THR A 97 -19.24 11.85 -5.49
N LYS A 98 -19.77 13.02 -5.92
CA LYS A 98 -21.08 13.50 -5.48
C LYS A 98 -22.25 12.63 -5.93
N LYS A 99 -22.06 11.76 -6.93
CA LYS A 99 -23.07 10.81 -7.41
C LYS A 99 -23.03 9.47 -6.68
N VAL A 100 -21.99 9.21 -5.93
CA VAL A 100 -21.86 7.96 -5.16
C VAL A 100 -22.72 8.08 -3.90
N PRO A 101 -23.70 7.19 -3.69
CA PRO A 101 -24.48 7.21 -2.46
C PRO A 101 -23.59 6.88 -1.26
N PRO A 102 -23.87 7.45 -0.08
CA PRO A 102 -23.24 7.02 1.15
C PRO A 102 -23.41 5.51 1.36
N GLN A 103 -22.40 4.85 1.88
CA GLN A 103 -22.45 3.44 2.22
C GLN A 103 -22.64 3.31 3.72
N ASP A 104 -23.88 3.02 4.15
CA ASP A 104 -24.26 3.04 5.56
C ASP A 104 -23.66 1.88 6.39
N ASP A 105 -23.22 0.80 5.71
CA ASP A 105 -22.62 -0.40 6.30
C ASP A 105 -21.10 -0.50 6.08
N ALA A 106 -20.47 0.58 5.64
CA ALA A 106 -19.02 0.61 5.47
C ALA A 106 -18.32 0.52 6.83
N ASP A 107 -17.53 -0.52 7.02
CA ASP A 107 -16.71 -0.71 8.21
C ASP A 107 -15.25 -1.00 7.88
N VAL A 108 -14.38 -0.87 8.89
CA VAL A 108 -12.93 -1.10 8.75
C VAL A 108 -12.61 -2.57 8.46
N LYS A 109 -13.46 -3.50 8.93
CA LYS A 109 -13.29 -4.92 8.65
C LYS A 109 -13.56 -5.24 7.18
N ALA A 110 -14.62 -4.69 6.60
CA ALA A 110 -14.91 -4.83 5.18
C ALA A 110 -13.75 -4.29 4.31
N LEU A 111 -13.12 -3.19 4.73
CA LEU A 111 -11.92 -2.66 4.07
C LEU A 111 -10.74 -3.64 4.15
N SER A 112 -10.49 -4.24 5.32
CA SER A 112 -9.44 -5.28 5.48
C SER A 112 -9.68 -6.46 4.54
N ASP A 113 -10.90 -6.95 4.43
CA ASP A 113 -11.25 -8.07 3.55
C ASP A 113 -11.01 -7.74 2.06
N LEU A 114 -11.24 -6.49 1.64
CA LEU A 114 -10.94 -6.04 0.29
C LEU A 114 -9.43 -5.95 0.04
N LEU A 115 -8.67 -5.39 0.99
CA LEU A 115 -7.20 -5.30 0.88
C LEU A 115 -6.57 -6.70 0.77
N LYS A 116 -7.05 -7.68 1.53
CA LYS A 116 -6.57 -9.07 1.47
C LYS A 116 -6.82 -9.70 0.10
N LYS A 117 -8.01 -9.48 -0.49
CA LYS A 117 -8.30 -9.93 -1.87
C LYS A 117 -7.35 -9.33 -2.89
N ASP A 118 -7.07 -8.03 -2.79
CA ASP A 118 -6.12 -7.37 -3.70
C ASP A 118 -4.71 -7.95 -3.53
N ILE A 119 -4.27 -8.20 -2.29
CA ILE A 119 -2.96 -8.81 -1.99
C ILE A 119 -2.81 -10.19 -2.64
N GLU A 120 -3.85 -11.00 -2.65
CA GLU A 120 -3.85 -12.34 -3.28
C GLU A 120 -3.68 -12.27 -4.79
N LEU A 121 -4.13 -11.21 -5.45
CA LEU A 121 -4.04 -11.04 -6.89
C LEU A 121 -2.66 -10.60 -7.39
N TYR A 122 -1.92 -9.78 -6.62
CA TYR A 122 -0.65 -9.20 -7.05
C TYR A 122 0.38 -10.20 -7.60
N PRO A 123 0.65 -11.36 -6.95
CA PRO A 123 1.63 -12.31 -7.46
C PRO A 123 1.27 -12.84 -8.86
N GLY A 124 0.00 -13.15 -9.09
CA GLY A 124 -0.49 -13.64 -10.39
C GLY A 124 -0.42 -12.57 -11.48
N VAL A 125 -0.86 -11.35 -11.19
CA VAL A 125 -0.77 -10.20 -12.12
C VAL A 125 0.68 -9.92 -12.48
N ARG A 126 1.58 -9.91 -11.50
CA ARG A 126 3.01 -9.71 -11.72
C ARG A 126 3.60 -10.78 -12.62
N LYS A 127 3.29 -12.06 -12.38
CA LYS A 127 3.75 -13.17 -13.23
C LYS A 127 3.29 -13.00 -14.68
N THR A 128 2.03 -12.57 -14.89
CA THR A 128 1.51 -12.27 -16.22
C THR A 128 2.26 -11.12 -16.89
N ALA A 129 2.54 -10.04 -16.13
CA ALA A 129 3.32 -8.90 -16.63
C ALA A 129 4.75 -9.33 -17.05
N ASP A 130 5.41 -10.14 -16.23
CA ASP A 130 6.75 -10.67 -16.53
C ASP A 130 6.74 -11.55 -17.77
N GLN A 131 5.73 -12.42 -17.95
CA GLN A 131 5.57 -13.27 -19.13
C GLN A 131 5.37 -12.47 -20.43
N ASN A 132 4.70 -11.32 -20.34
CA ASN A 132 4.47 -10.43 -21.47
C ASN A 132 5.58 -9.36 -21.65
N ASN A 133 6.65 -9.44 -20.86
CA ASN A 133 7.74 -8.44 -20.83
C ASN A 133 7.24 -7.01 -20.56
N ASP A 134 6.10 -6.87 -19.86
CA ASP A 134 5.57 -5.56 -19.45
C ASP A 134 6.24 -5.09 -18.16
N ARG A 135 7.37 -4.41 -18.33
CA ARG A 135 8.16 -3.84 -17.23
C ARG A 135 7.41 -2.77 -16.45
N GLY A 136 6.49 -2.05 -17.12
CA GLY A 136 5.67 -1.02 -16.49
C GLY A 136 4.69 -1.64 -15.51
N ALA A 137 3.89 -2.61 -15.95
CA ALA A 137 2.95 -3.34 -15.11
C ALA A 137 3.66 -4.10 -13.98
N ALA A 138 4.78 -4.78 -14.26
CA ALA A 138 5.57 -5.48 -13.24
C ALA A 138 6.05 -4.51 -12.13
N ARG A 139 6.51 -3.31 -12.49
CA ARG A 139 6.94 -2.28 -11.53
C ARG A 139 5.78 -1.76 -10.69
N ILE A 140 4.63 -1.50 -11.30
CA ILE A 140 3.41 -1.06 -10.59
C ILE A 140 2.98 -2.13 -9.60
N CYS A 141 2.98 -3.40 -9.98
CA CYS A 141 2.65 -4.52 -9.08
C CYS A 141 3.56 -4.54 -7.85
N VAL A 142 4.89 -4.36 -8.03
CA VAL A 142 5.83 -4.35 -6.89
C VAL A 142 5.52 -3.22 -5.89
N TRP A 143 5.22 -2.04 -6.38
CA TRP A 143 4.92 -0.90 -5.49
C TRP A 143 3.53 -1.01 -4.90
N GLY A 144 2.55 -1.32 -5.72
CA GLY A 144 1.15 -1.49 -5.31
C GLY A 144 1.02 -2.55 -4.22
N GLU A 145 1.58 -3.75 -4.44
CA GLU A 145 1.56 -4.81 -3.44
C GLU A 145 2.13 -4.36 -2.08
N LYS A 146 3.29 -3.69 -2.08
CA LYS A 146 3.90 -3.19 -0.84
C LYS A 146 3.03 -2.18 -0.11
N VAL A 147 2.40 -1.27 -0.86
CA VAL A 147 1.51 -0.26 -0.28
C VAL A 147 0.23 -0.92 0.24
N THR A 148 -0.39 -1.82 -0.52
CA THR A 148 -1.61 -2.53 -0.09
C THR A 148 -1.35 -3.37 1.16
N ARG A 149 -0.22 -4.10 1.23
CA ARG A 149 0.17 -4.85 2.44
C ARG A 149 0.40 -3.94 3.65
N MET A 150 0.95 -2.73 3.44
CA MET A 150 1.10 -1.77 4.52
C MET A 150 -0.24 -1.27 5.02
N LEU A 151 -1.17 -0.97 4.13
CA LEU A 151 -2.52 -0.56 4.50
C LEU A 151 -3.24 -1.67 5.26
N ASP A 152 -3.16 -2.93 4.81
CA ASP A 152 -3.74 -4.08 5.51
C ASP A 152 -3.14 -4.25 6.92
N SER A 153 -1.81 -4.13 7.05
CA SER A 153 -1.13 -4.18 8.36
C SER A 153 -1.59 -3.07 9.30
N LEU A 154 -1.79 -1.84 8.80
CA LEU A 154 -2.29 -0.72 9.60
C LEU A 154 -3.76 -0.91 9.99
N VAL A 155 -4.60 -1.39 9.08
CA VAL A 155 -6.01 -1.70 9.34
C VAL A 155 -6.15 -2.82 10.36
N ASP A 156 -5.36 -3.90 10.24
CA ASP A 156 -5.34 -4.98 11.23
C ASP A 156 -4.92 -4.48 12.63
N ARG A 157 -3.94 -3.57 12.69
CA ARG A 157 -3.55 -2.94 13.96
C ARG A 157 -4.68 -2.10 14.53
N TYR A 158 -5.33 -1.29 13.71
CA TYR A 158 -6.47 -0.49 14.16
C TYR A 158 -7.62 -1.36 14.68
N LEU A 159 -7.91 -2.47 14.03
CA LEU A 159 -8.92 -3.43 14.49
C LEU A 159 -8.58 -4.07 15.85
N SER A 160 -7.29 -4.21 16.17
CA SER A 160 -6.83 -4.81 17.43
C SER A 160 -6.56 -3.79 18.55
N GLU A 161 -5.98 -2.63 18.22
CA GLU A 161 -5.54 -1.60 19.17
C GLU A 161 -6.55 -0.44 19.31
N GLY A 162 -7.48 -0.29 18.34
CA GLY A 162 -8.42 0.82 18.27
C GLY A 162 -7.72 2.17 18.07
N GLU A 163 -8.34 3.24 18.56
CA GLU A 163 -7.82 4.59 18.46
C GLU A 163 -6.52 4.80 19.24
N ALA A 164 -6.22 3.95 20.23
CA ALA A 164 -4.96 4.01 20.98
C ALA A 164 -3.73 3.90 20.06
N MET A 165 -3.86 3.23 18.92
CA MET A 165 -2.81 3.16 17.89
C MET A 165 -2.37 4.54 17.39
N LEU A 166 -3.25 5.54 17.43
CA LEU A 166 -3.06 6.88 16.90
C LEU A 166 -2.75 7.92 18.00
N GLU A 167 -2.79 7.53 19.27
CA GLU A 167 -2.51 8.42 20.36
C GLU A 167 -1.06 8.91 20.34
N ASN A 168 -0.88 10.23 20.48
CA ASN A 168 0.43 10.89 20.51
C ASN A 168 1.34 10.58 19.31
N THR A 169 0.76 10.24 18.15
CA THR A 169 1.49 9.96 16.92
C THR A 169 0.86 10.68 15.73
N GLN A 170 1.45 10.58 14.58
CA GLN A 170 1.03 11.25 13.36
C GLN A 170 0.96 10.25 12.20
N ILE A 171 0.12 10.55 11.22
CA ILE A 171 0.00 9.77 10.00
C ILE A 171 0.67 10.55 8.86
N TRP A 172 1.57 9.90 8.16
CA TRP A 172 2.32 10.44 7.04
C TRP A 172 2.05 9.65 5.78
N VAL A 173 1.76 10.32 4.68
CA VAL A 173 1.52 9.68 3.37
C VAL A 173 2.57 10.13 2.37
N CYS A 174 3.26 9.17 1.77
CA CYS A 174 4.20 9.44 0.69
C CYS A 174 3.44 9.88 -0.57
N THR A 175 3.63 11.12 -1.01
CA THR A 175 2.96 11.69 -2.18
C THR A 175 3.34 11.01 -3.50
N THR A 176 4.42 10.22 -3.52
CA THR A 176 4.90 9.52 -4.71
C THR A 176 4.24 8.15 -4.89
N CYS A 177 4.17 7.31 -3.85
CA CYS A 177 3.68 5.94 -3.97
C CYS A 177 2.46 5.62 -3.11
N GLY A 178 2.01 6.55 -2.26
CA GLY A 178 0.88 6.31 -1.35
C GLY A 178 1.22 5.50 -0.09
N PHE A 179 2.51 5.22 0.18
CA PHE A 179 2.92 4.53 1.40
C PHE A 179 2.51 5.35 2.63
N VAL A 180 1.86 4.69 3.59
CA VAL A 180 1.40 5.30 4.85
C VAL A 180 2.35 4.91 5.98
N TYR A 181 2.75 5.88 6.77
CA TYR A 181 3.58 5.68 7.96
C TYR A 181 2.92 6.32 9.17
N VAL A 182 2.88 5.61 10.28
CA VAL A 182 2.39 6.09 11.58
C VAL A 182 3.58 6.22 12.51
N GLY A 183 3.87 7.45 12.93
CA GLY A 183 5.03 7.78 13.78
C GLY A 183 5.16 9.29 13.98
N ASP A 184 6.07 9.71 14.86
CA ASP A 184 6.23 11.12 15.26
C ASP A 184 6.72 12.02 14.11
N SER A 185 7.47 11.45 13.17
CA SER A 185 7.99 12.17 12.01
C SER A 185 8.04 11.26 10.80
N ALA A 186 8.01 11.84 9.61
CA ALA A 186 8.20 11.10 8.37
C ALA A 186 9.56 10.40 8.34
N PRO A 187 9.66 9.17 7.80
CA PRO A 187 10.93 8.47 7.65
C PRO A 187 11.86 9.24 6.70
N GLU A 188 13.18 9.19 6.93
CA GLU A 188 14.17 9.88 6.08
C GLU A 188 14.02 9.52 4.59
N LEU A 189 13.78 8.24 4.32
CA LEU A 189 13.52 7.71 2.98
C LEU A 189 12.28 6.84 3.00
N CYS A 190 11.43 6.99 1.98
CA CYS A 190 10.28 6.12 1.82
C CYS A 190 10.72 4.65 1.69
N PRO A 191 10.23 3.74 2.55
CA PRO A 191 10.61 2.31 2.50
C PRO A 191 10.28 1.64 1.17
N VAL A 192 9.28 2.14 0.43
CA VAL A 192 8.83 1.58 -0.85
C VAL A 192 9.55 2.20 -2.04
N CYS A 193 9.46 3.51 -2.24
CA CYS A 193 9.93 4.18 -3.45
C CYS A 193 11.23 4.97 -3.28
N LYS A 194 11.80 4.99 -2.06
CA LYS A 194 13.10 5.60 -1.73
C LYS A 194 13.20 7.12 -1.91
N VAL A 195 12.07 7.81 -2.03
CA VAL A 195 12.08 9.29 -2.01
C VAL A 195 12.33 9.83 -0.61
N PRO A 196 12.91 11.04 -0.48
CA PRO A 196 13.23 11.64 0.81
C PRO A 196 11.97 12.09 1.58
N SER A 197 12.14 12.35 2.89
CA SER A 197 11.08 12.70 3.84
C SER A 197 10.19 13.87 3.42
N TRP A 198 10.72 14.87 2.73
CA TRP A 198 9.95 16.03 2.26
C TRP A 198 8.89 15.69 1.18
N LYS A 199 8.88 14.44 0.69
CA LYS A 199 7.80 13.90 -0.16
C LYS A 199 6.66 13.27 0.64
N PHE A 200 6.70 13.37 1.95
CA PHE A 200 5.59 12.94 2.79
C PHE A 200 4.73 14.14 3.18
N GLU A 201 3.44 13.96 3.14
CA GLU A 201 2.44 14.88 3.68
C GLU A 201 1.89 14.33 4.98
N LYS A 202 1.78 15.18 5.98
CA LYS A 202 1.07 14.86 7.21
C LYS A 202 -0.43 14.86 6.94
N VAL A 203 -1.11 13.81 7.41
CA VAL A 203 -2.57 13.79 7.39
C VAL A 203 -3.08 14.62 8.58
N GLU A 204 -3.75 15.72 8.28
CA GLU A 204 -4.43 16.51 9.29
C GLU A 204 -5.85 15.96 9.46
N GLY A 205 -6.26 15.71 10.73
CA GLY A 205 -7.60 15.24 11.06
C GLY A 205 -8.65 16.28 10.63
N ARG A 206 -9.78 15.77 10.17
CA ARG A 206 -10.98 16.57 9.90
C ARG A 206 -11.76 16.81 11.16
#